data_37c2b604b0ea251dd421d8912aa97db3
#
_entry.id   37c2b604b0ea251dd421d8912aa97db3
#
_cell.length_a   1.000
_cell.length_b   1.000
_cell.length_c   1.000
_cell.angle_alpha   90.00
_cell.angle_beta   90.00
_cell.angle_gamma   90.00
#
_symmetry.space_group_name_H-M   'P 1'
#
loop_
_entity.id
_entity.type
_entity.pdbx_description
1 polymer ?
#
loop_
_entity_poly.entity_id
_entity_poly.type
_entity_poly.pdbx_seq_one_letter_code
_entity_poly.pdbx_strand_id
1 'polypeptide(L)'
;LEILEIPETQAERWLEAQFPGTDPKELHRAALYGGGNLGRSRSFLEEEAVRRRYGQALSLLSALANGKEFDVVSALAPFEGDKAGFLQLLQDFDGLLGRLAALPYGGTADPELAPIASKISPLRAAAMHDRIDGIRQRLFYNAGCPLTVALFGAQLKEI
;
A
#
# COMPACT_ATOMS: atom_id res chain seq x y z
N LEU A 1 13.55 14.83 19.76
CA LEU A 1 13.71 13.38 19.63
C LEU A 1 13.55 13.03 18.15
N GLU A 2 14.67 12.78 17.46
CA GLU A 2 14.62 12.25 16.09
C GLU A 2 14.25 10.76 16.18
N ILE A 3 13.09 10.40 15.68
CA ILE A 3 12.71 8.99 15.51
C ILE A 3 13.29 8.57 14.16
N LEU A 4 14.44 7.89 14.20
CA LEU A 4 15.05 7.32 13.00
C LEU A 4 14.26 6.07 12.58
N GLU A 5 13.95 5.98 11.29
CA GLU A 5 13.42 4.77 10.70
C GLU A 5 14.42 3.62 10.83
N ILE A 6 13.93 2.45 11.24
CA ILE A 6 14.77 1.27 11.39
C ILE A 6 15.01 0.66 10.01
N PRO A 7 16.28 0.40 9.62
CA PRO A 7 16.56 -0.28 8.37
C PRO A 7 15.85 -1.63 8.27
N GLU A 8 15.36 -1.98 7.08
CA GLU A 8 14.58 -3.21 6.84
C GLU A 8 15.29 -4.47 7.34
N THR A 9 16.60 -4.58 7.12
CA THR A 9 17.39 -5.72 7.60
C THR A 9 17.44 -5.83 9.13
N GLN A 10 17.33 -4.72 9.84
CA GLN A 10 17.22 -4.74 11.31
C GLN A 10 15.80 -5.09 11.74
N ALA A 11 14.80 -4.61 11.00
CA ALA A 11 13.40 -4.96 11.24
C ALA A 11 13.18 -6.47 11.05
N GLU A 12 13.73 -7.07 10.00
CA GLU A 12 13.67 -8.52 9.76
C GLU A 12 14.29 -9.32 10.91
N ARG A 13 15.49 -8.97 11.36
CA ARG A 13 16.14 -9.64 12.49
C ARG A 13 15.34 -9.55 13.77
N TRP A 14 14.74 -8.39 14.03
CA TRP A 14 13.88 -8.20 15.18
C TRP A 14 12.62 -9.06 15.08
N LEU A 15 11.99 -9.11 13.90
CA LEU A 15 10.81 -9.94 13.64
C LEU A 15 11.14 -11.44 13.78
N GLU A 16 12.28 -11.90 13.27
CA GLU A 16 12.74 -13.29 13.41
C GLU A 16 12.88 -13.70 14.87
N ALA A 17 13.41 -12.80 15.71
CA ALA A 17 13.55 -13.04 17.15
C ALA A 17 12.19 -13.07 17.87
N GLN A 18 11.20 -12.28 17.42
CA GLN A 18 9.86 -12.23 18.02
C GLN A 18 8.93 -13.35 17.53
N PHE A 19 9.11 -13.79 16.29
CA PHE A 19 8.27 -14.79 15.61
C PHE A 19 9.11 -15.97 15.09
N PRO A 20 9.72 -16.76 16.01
CA PRO A 20 10.58 -17.88 15.62
C PRO A 20 9.76 -18.93 14.84
N GLY A 21 10.32 -19.38 13.71
CA GLY A 21 9.68 -20.38 12.85
C GLY A 21 8.75 -19.81 11.78
N THR A 22 8.60 -18.50 11.69
CA THR A 22 7.90 -17.85 10.57
C THR A 22 8.75 -17.94 9.29
N ASP A 23 8.09 -18.14 8.13
CA ASP A 23 8.77 -18.17 6.83
C ASP A 23 9.58 -16.86 6.62
N PRO A 24 10.86 -16.93 6.28
CA PRO A 24 11.68 -15.76 5.99
C PRO A 24 11.07 -14.80 4.95
N LYS A 25 10.31 -15.33 3.99
CA LYS A 25 9.59 -14.51 3.01
C LYS A 25 8.48 -13.67 3.65
N GLU A 26 7.78 -14.23 4.63
CA GLU A 26 6.75 -13.49 5.37
C GLU A 26 7.38 -12.44 6.28
N LEU A 27 8.51 -12.72 6.92
CA LEU A 27 9.25 -11.75 7.71
C LEU A 27 9.73 -10.57 6.84
N HIS A 28 10.26 -10.87 5.66
CA HIS A 28 10.67 -9.85 4.68
C HIS A 28 9.49 -8.99 4.24
N ARG A 29 8.34 -9.59 3.89
CA ARG A 29 7.12 -8.85 3.53
C ARG A 29 6.63 -7.95 4.66
N ALA A 30 6.67 -8.45 5.90
CA ALA A 30 6.29 -7.67 7.08
C ALA A 30 7.23 -6.48 7.31
N ALA A 31 8.54 -6.65 7.13
CA ALA A 31 9.52 -5.58 7.23
C ALA A 31 9.29 -4.51 6.16
N LEU A 32 9.08 -4.90 4.90
CA LEU A 32 8.72 -4.01 3.79
C LEU A 32 7.41 -3.25 4.06
N TYR A 33 6.36 -3.95 4.54
CA TYR A 33 5.10 -3.32 4.91
C TYR A 33 5.26 -2.28 6.02
N GLY A 34 6.09 -2.57 6.99
CA GLY A 34 6.36 -1.69 8.13
C GLY A 34 7.08 -0.40 7.75
N GLY A 35 7.97 -0.46 6.73
CA GLY A 35 8.75 0.71 6.30
C GLY A 35 9.52 1.34 7.46
N GLY A 36 10.22 0.53 8.26
CA GLY A 36 10.94 0.98 9.45
C GLY A 36 10.10 1.11 10.73
N ASN A 37 8.79 0.89 10.66
CA ASN A 37 7.91 0.87 11.84
C ASN A 37 7.63 -0.56 12.29
N LEU A 38 8.28 -0.99 13.39
CA LEU A 38 8.15 -2.35 13.93
C LEU A 38 6.72 -2.71 14.35
N GLY A 39 5.94 -1.75 14.84
CA GLY A 39 4.54 -1.97 15.20
C GLY A 39 3.70 -2.36 13.98
N ARG A 40 3.86 -1.66 12.87
CA ARG A 40 3.20 -2.01 11.60
C ARG A 40 3.68 -3.36 11.06
N SER A 41 4.99 -3.64 11.11
CA SER A 41 5.55 -4.94 10.71
C SER A 41 4.95 -6.08 11.53
N ARG A 42 4.82 -5.89 12.84
CA ARG A 42 4.20 -6.85 13.76
C ARG A 42 2.72 -7.07 13.41
N SER A 43 1.93 -6.00 13.26
CA SER A 43 0.52 -6.09 12.88
C SER A 43 0.32 -6.87 11.57
N PHE A 44 1.23 -6.76 10.61
CA PHE A 44 1.19 -7.55 9.38
C PHE A 44 1.27 -9.06 9.65
N LEU A 45 2.09 -9.50 10.61
CA LEU A 45 2.22 -10.91 10.96
C LEU A 45 1.05 -11.42 11.83
N GLU A 46 0.57 -10.60 12.75
CA GLU A 46 -0.44 -11.00 13.73
C GLU A 46 -1.88 -10.87 13.22
N GLU A 47 -2.18 -9.87 12.36
CA GLU A 47 -3.53 -9.51 11.98
C GLU A 47 -3.86 -9.90 10.53
N GLU A 48 -4.71 -10.91 10.36
CA GLU A 48 -5.17 -11.32 9.01
C GLU A 48 -5.85 -10.18 8.25
N ALA A 49 -6.57 -9.30 8.95
CA ALA A 49 -7.24 -8.15 8.35
C ALA A 49 -6.23 -7.19 7.69
N VAL A 50 -5.06 -6.99 8.31
CA VAL A 50 -3.97 -6.17 7.77
C VAL A 50 -3.42 -6.81 6.49
N ARG A 51 -3.09 -8.10 6.50
CA ARG A 51 -2.60 -8.82 5.31
C ARG A 51 -3.58 -8.80 4.16
N ARG A 52 -4.88 -9.01 4.46
CA ARG A 52 -5.93 -8.97 3.45
C ARG A 52 -6.06 -7.59 2.80
N ARG A 53 -6.06 -6.52 3.58
CA ARG A 53 -6.13 -5.15 3.07
C ARG A 53 -4.90 -4.77 2.25
N TYR A 54 -3.70 -5.14 2.70
CA TYR A 54 -2.49 -4.98 1.92
C TYR A 54 -2.58 -5.73 0.58
N GLY A 55 -3.09 -6.95 0.58
CA GLY A 55 -3.36 -7.72 -0.65
C GLY A 55 -4.34 -7.02 -1.58
N GLN A 56 -5.37 -6.34 -1.04
CA GLN A 56 -6.31 -5.54 -1.82
C GLN A 56 -5.62 -4.31 -2.45
N ALA A 57 -4.76 -3.62 -1.70
CA ALA A 57 -3.98 -2.50 -2.21
C ALA A 57 -3.03 -2.94 -3.35
N LEU A 58 -2.36 -4.08 -3.18
CA LEU A 58 -1.49 -4.65 -4.21
C LEU A 58 -2.28 -5.08 -5.46
N SER A 59 -3.47 -5.66 -5.28
CA SER A 59 -4.36 -6.04 -6.38
C SER A 59 -4.84 -4.81 -7.16
N LEU A 60 -5.20 -3.73 -6.46
CA LEU A 60 -5.56 -2.46 -7.08
C LEU A 60 -4.41 -1.90 -7.93
N LEU A 61 -3.19 -1.90 -7.39
CA LEU A 61 -1.99 -1.44 -8.09
C LEU A 61 -1.71 -2.30 -9.34
N SER A 62 -1.85 -3.62 -9.21
CA SER A 62 -1.72 -4.56 -10.32
C SER A 62 -2.78 -4.35 -11.41
N ALA A 63 -4.04 -4.10 -11.02
CA ALA A 63 -5.12 -3.80 -11.95
C ALA A 63 -4.83 -2.53 -12.77
N LEU A 64 -4.35 -1.48 -12.11
CA LEU A 64 -3.93 -0.22 -12.75
C LEU A 64 -2.75 -0.42 -13.70
N ALA A 65 -1.76 -1.21 -13.30
CA ALA A 65 -0.59 -1.54 -14.13
C ALA A 65 -0.96 -2.30 -15.42
N ASN A 66 -2.02 -3.09 -15.37
CA ASN A 66 -2.49 -3.91 -16.49
C ASN A 66 -3.65 -3.30 -17.29
N GLY A 67 -4.11 -2.09 -16.94
CA GLY A 67 -5.22 -1.41 -17.62
C GLY A 67 -6.58 -2.11 -17.45
N LYS A 68 -6.76 -2.85 -16.37
CA LYS A 68 -7.97 -3.63 -16.08
C LYS A 68 -8.99 -2.81 -15.30
N GLU A 69 -9.77 -1.99 -16.01
CA GLU A 69 -10.72 -1.06 -15.40
C GLU A 69 -11.75 -1.73 -14.51
N PHE A 70 -12.30 -2.87 -14.92
CA PHE A 70 -13.26 -3.62 -14.13
C PHE A 70 -12.66 -4.09 -12.81
N ASP A 71 -11.40 -4.56 -12.83
CA ASP A 71 -10.70 -5.02 -11.63
C ASP A 71 -10.44 -3.86 -10.66
N VAL A 72 -10.18 -2.63 -11.18
CA VAL A 72 -10.04 -1.42 -10.35
C VAL A 72 -11.34 -1.11 -9.61
N VAL A 73 -12.47 -1.10 -10.32
CA VAL A 73 -13.78 -0.86 -9.71
C VAL A 73 -14.12 -1.96 -8.70
N SER A 74 -13.89 -3.22 -9.05
CA SER A 74 -14.15 -4.37 -8.18
C SER A 74 -13.29 -4.35 -6.90
N ALA A 75 -12.04 -3.89 -6.98
CA ALA A 75 -11.15 -3.75 -5.83
C ALA A 75 -11.61 -2.64 -4.87
N LEU A 76 -12.25 -1.59 -5.38
CA LEU A 76 -12.71 -0.45 -4.60
C LEU A 76 -14.13 -0.62 -4.04
N ALA A 77 -15.00 -1.38 -4.69
CA ALA A 77 -16.41 -1.56 -4.32
C ALA A 77 -16.64 -1.94 -2.84
N PRO A 78 -15.86 -2.82 -2.20
CA PRO A 78 -16.04 -3.17 -0.79
C PRO A 78 -15.95 -1.99 0.18
N PHE A 79 -15.33 -0.89 -0.25
CA PHE A 79 -15.07 0.28 0.60
C PHE A 79 -16.14 1.38 0.49
N GLU A 80 -17.14 1.25 -0.37
CA GLU A 80 -18.19 2.26 -0.55
C GLU A 80 -18.96 2.57 0.73
N GLY A 81 -19.17 1.56 1.58
CA GLY A 81 -19.82 1.69 2.89
C GLY A 81 -18.85 1.75 4.09
N ASP A 82 -17.56 1.65 3.87
CA ASP A 82 -16.54 1.55 4.92
C ASP A 82 -15.47 2.66 4.81
N LYS A 83 -15.81 3.84 5.33
CA LYS A 83 -14.89 4.98 5.34
C LYS A 83 -13.57 4.68 6.07
N ALA A 84 -13.62 3.94 7.18
CA ALA A 84 -12.43 3.63 7.96
C ALA A 84 -11.51 2.66 7.20
N GLY A 85 -12.08 1.58 6.65
CA GLY A 85 -11.36 0.64 5.80
C GLY A 85 -10.79 1.30 4.55
N PHE A 86 -11.54 2.24 3.93
CA PHE A 86 -11.05 2.96 2.76
C PHE A 86 -9.84 3.84 3.10
N LEU A 87 -9.86 4.57 4.21
CA LEU A 87 -8.70 5.36 4.66
C LEU A 87 -7.47 4.48 4.91
N GLN A 88 -7.66 3.30 5.47
CA GLN A 88 -6.57 2.35 5.68
C GLN A 88 -6.06 1.75 4.35
N LEU A 89 -6.97 1.45 3.39
CA LEU A 89 -6.57 1.04 2.05
C LEU A 89 -5.71 2.11 1.36
N LEU A 90 -6.13 3.38 1.44
CA LEU A 90 -5.38 4.50 0.89
C LEU A 90 -3.97 4.60 1.51
N GLN A 91 -3.84 4.33 2.80
CA GLN A 91 -2.54 4.32 3.47
C GLN A 91 -1.63 3.19 2.96
N ASP A 92 -2.18 1.97 2.82
CA ASP A 92 -1.40 0.83 2.33
C ASP A 92 -1.04 1.01 0.84
N PHE A 93 -1.97 1.53 0.04
CA PHE A 93 -1.74 1.84 -1.37
C PHE A 93 -0.66 2.92 -1.55
N ASP A 94 -0.69 3.97 -0.74
CA ASP A 94 0.30 5.03 -0.71
C ASP A 94 1.71 4.50 -0.37
N GLY A 95 1.81 3.61 0.62
CA GLY A 95 3.05 2.92 0.95
C GLY A 95 3.61 2.09 -0.21
N LEU A 96 2.74 1.40 -0.98
CA LEU A 96 3.13 0.68 -2.20
C LEU A 96 3.67 1.63 -3.27
N LEU A 97 3.01 2.77 -3.49
CA LEU A 97 3.46 3.79 -4.46
C LEU A 97 4.81 4.37 -4.09
N GLY A 98 5.05 4.67 -2.81
CA GLY A 98 6.34 5.17 -2.31
C GLY A 98 7.47 4.19 -2.58
N ARG A 99 7.27 2.90 -2.27
CA ARG A 99 8.26 1.85 -2.56
C ARG A 99 8.50 1.69 -4.06
N LEU A 100 7.43 1.68 -4.86
CA LEU A 100 7.52 1.58 -6.31
C LEU A 100 8.33 2.75 -6.90
N ALA A 101 8.09 3.96 -6.44
CA ALA A 101 8.80 5.15 -6.88
C ALA A 101 10.30 5.14 -6.48
N ALA A 102 10.65 4.50 -5.36
CA ALA A 102 12.01 4.42 -4.86
C ALA A 102 12.88 3.35 -5.57
N LEU A 103 12.28 2.33 -6.19
CA LEU A 103 13.00 1.22 -6.81
C LEU A 103 14.12 1.65 -7.78
N PRO A 104 13.90 2.61 -8.72
CA PRO A 104 14.95 3.05 -9.65
C PRO A 104 16.12 3.78 -8.98
N TYR A 105 15.94 4.25 -7.75
CA TYR A 105 16.91 5.04 -6.99
C TYR A 105 17.60 4.25 -5.88
N GLY A 106 17.58 2.92 -5.97
CA GLY A 106 18.21 2.03 -5.01
C GLY A 106 17.33 1.65 -3.82
N GLY A 107 16.03 1.79 -3.96
CA GLY A 107 15.06 1.23 -3.01
C GLY A 107 15.20 -0.28 -2.88
N THR A 108 14.77 -0.83 -1.74
CA THR A 108 14.86 -2.27 -1.46
C THR A 108 14.07 -3.07 -2.49
N ALA A 109 14.67 -4.14 -2.97
CA ALA A 109 14.03 -5.06 -3.91
C ALA A 109 12.75 -5.65 -3.30
N ASP A 110 11.64 -5.42 -3.98
CA ASP A 110 10.33 -5.93 -3.58
C ASP A 110 9.84 -6.90 -4.67
N PRO A 111 9.84 -8.22 -4.40
CA PRO A 111 9.42 -9.22 -5.37
C PRO A 111 7.96 -9.04 -5.84
N GLU A 112 7.10 -8.46 -5.02
CA GLU A 112 5.69 -8.21 -5.35
C GLU A 112 5.53 -7.00 -6.27
N LEU A 113 6.41 -6.00 -6.16
CA LEU A 113 6.40 -4.80 -6.99
C LEU A 113 7.20 -4.93 -8.29
N ALA A 114 8.15 -5.86 -8.36
CA ALA A 114 9.00 -6.03 -9.53
C ALA A 114 8.22 -6.17 -10.87
N PRO A 115 7.13 -6.97 -10.98
CA PRO A 115 6.35 -7.07 -12.21
C PRO A 115 5.54 -5.80 -12.53
N ILE A 116 5.29 -4.95 -11.54
CA ILE A 116 4.52 -3.71 -11.66
C ILE A 116 5.43 -2.53 -12.05
N ALA A 117 6.66 -2.53 -11.54
CA ALA A 117 7.63 -1.47 -11.73
C ALA A 117 7.97 -1.16 -13.19
N SER A 118 7.86 -2.16 -14.08
CA SER A 118 8.06 -1.96 -15.53
C SER A 118 6.88 -1.26 -16.21
N LYS A 119 5.71 -1.17 -15.56
CA LYS A 119 4.44 -0.68 -16.13
C LYS A 119 3.98 0.65 -15.53
N ILE A 120 4.44 0.97 -14.34
CA ILE A 120 4.13 2.23 -13.65
C ILE A 120 5.43 2.98 -13.41
N SER A 121 5.57 4.12 -14.08
CA SER A 121 6.75 4.98 -13.89
C SER A 121 6.72 5.66 -12.52
N PRO A 122 7.88 6.12 -11.99
CA PRO A 122 7.93 6.91 -10.75
C PRO A 122 7.06 8.17 -10.82
N LEU A 123 6.99 8.82 -11.97
CA LEU A 123 6.14 9.99 -12.18
C LEU A 123 4.66 9.65 -12.07
N ARG A 124 4.25 8.51 -12.63
CA ARG A 124 2.87 8.01 -12.51
C ARG A 124 2.53 7.64 -11.07
N ALA A 125 3.46 7.02 -10.35
CA ALA A 125 3.29 6.71 -8.92
C ALA A 125 3.14 7.99 -8.08
N ALA A 126 3.92 9.04 -8.34
CA ALA A 126 3.81 10.33 -7.68
C ALA A 126 2.46 11.01 -7.97
N ALA A 127 1.99 10.98 -9.22
CA ALA A 127 0.68 11.53 -9.58
C ALA A 127 -0.48 10.79 -8.87
N MET A 128 -0.38 9.48 -8.68
CA MET A 128 -1.35 8.71 -7.88
C MET A 128 -1.31 9.11 -6.41
N HIS A 129 -0.13 9.34 -5.83
CA HIS A 129 0.04 9.85 -4.47
C HIS A 129 -0.70 11.18 -4.27
N ASP A 130 -0.55 12.13 -5.17
CA ASP A 130 -1.25 13.43 -5.11
C ASP A 130 -2.77 13.26 -5.10
N ARG A 131 -3.30 12.26 -5.84
CA ARG A 131 -4.74 11.96 -5.82
C ARG A 131 -5.20 11.42 -4.47
N ILE A 132 -4.39 10.59 -3.81
CA ILE A 132 -4.71 10.05 -2.48
C ILE A 132 -4.91 11.17 -1.47
N ASP A 133 -4.06 12.18 -1.46
CA ASP A 133 -4.18 13.30 -0.53
C ASP A 133 -5.45 14.11 -0.77
N GLY A 134 -5.82 14.36 -2.01
CA GLY A 134 -7.09 14.99 -2.36
C GLY A 134 -8.31 14.18 -1.88
N ILE A 135 -8.26 12.86 -1.96
CA ILE A 135 -9.32 11.96 -1.49
C ILE A 135 -9.39 11.96 0.05
N ARG A 136 -8.25 11.89 0.74
CA ARG A 136 -8.18 11.98 2.21
C ARG A 136 -8.83 13.27 2.73
N GLN A 137 -8.53 14.41 2.09
CA GLN A 137 -9.14 15.70 2.44
C GLN A 137 -10.66 15.69 2.27
N ARG A 138 -11.17 15.14 1.15
CA ARG A 138 -12.62 15.03 0.92
C ARG A 138 -13.31 14.20 1.99
N LEU A 139 -12.73 13.07 2.38
CA LEU A 139 -13.24 12.22 3.46
C LEU A 139 -13.18 12.96 4.81
N PHE A 140 -12.15 13.74 5.06
CA PHE A 140 -12.04 14.54 6.28
C PHE A 140 -13.17 15.59 6.37
N TYR A 141 -13.52 16.23 5.26
CA TYR A 141 -14.63 17.20 5.18
C TYR A 141 -16.01 16.54 4.97
N ASN A 142 -16.16 15.27 5.36
CA ASN A 142 -17.43 14.54 5.33
C ASN A 142 -18.09 14.38 3.95
N ALA A 143 -17.32 14.35 2.87
CA ALA A 143 -17.85 13.90 1.59
C ALA A 143 -18.38 12.46 1.69
N GLY A 144 -19.45 12.15 0.96
CA GLY A 144 -20.05 10.83 0.96
C GLY A 144 -19.05 9.75 0.51
N CYS A 145 -18.90 8.69 1.30
CA CYS A 145 -17.91 7.64 1.04
C CYS A 145 -18.09 6.99 -0.33
N PRO A 146 -19.31 6.55 -0.76
CA PRO A 146 -19.49 5.93 -2.07
C PRO A 146 -19.03 6.81 -3.24
N LEU A 147 -19.42 8.09 -3.21
CA LEU A 147 -19.02 9.05 -4.24
C LEU A 147 -17.50 9.28 -4.25
N THR A 148 -16.89 9.33 -3.07
CA THR A 148 -15.43 9.53 -2.95
C THR A 148 -14.65 8.32 -3.44
N VAL A 149 -15.12 7.10 -3.18
CA VAL A 149 -14.55 5.85 -3.71
C VAL A 149 -14.64 5.81 -5.24
N ALA A 150 -15.82 6.12 -5.79
CA ALA A 150 -16.03 6.16 -7.23
C ALA A 150 -15.15 7.22 -7.91
N LEU A 151 -15.05 8.42 -7.32
CA LEU A 151 -14.17 9.49 -7.79
C LEU A 151 -12.70 9.06 -7.80
N PHE A 152 -12.23 8.39 -6.75
CA PHE A 152 -10.87 7.90 -6.67
C PHE A 152 -10.58 6.90 -7.81
N GLY A 153 -11.47 5.92 -8.02
CA GLY A 153 -11.35 4.97 -9.12
C GLY A 153 -11.29 5.65 -10.49
N ALA A 154 -12.11 6.68 -10.73
CA ALA A 154 -12.08 7.45 -11.97
C ALA A 154 -10.75 8.21 -12.14
N GLN A 155 -10.29 8.90 -11.10
CA GLN A 155 -9.05 9.67 -11.14
C GLN A 155 -7.78 8.81 -11.37
N LEU A 156 -7.75 7.59 -10.83
CA LEU A 156 -6.64 6.67 -11.05
C LEU A 156 -6.53 6.18 -12.49
N LYS A 157 -7.63 6.19 -13.25
CA LYS A 157 -7.66 5.81 -14.67
C LYS A 157 -7.13 6.92 -15.59
N GLU A 158 -7.25 8.17 -15.17
CA GLU A 158 -6.84 9.34 -15.96
C GLU A 158 -5.32 9.58 -15.91
N ILE A 159 -4.61 8.91 -15.01
CA ILE A 159 -3.16 8.97 -14.82
C ILE A 159 -2.49 7.85 -15.63
#